data_50c34c5d69bd7142d35881959cb283d9
#
_entry.id   50c34c5d69bd7142d35881959cb283d9
#
_cell.length_a   1.000
_cell.length_b   1.000
_cell.length_c   1.000
_cell.angle_alpha   90.00
_cell.angle_beta   90.00
_cell.angle_gamma   90.00
#
_symmetry.space_group_name_H-M   'P 1'
#
loop_
_entity.id
_entity.type
_entity.pdbx_description
1 polymer ?
#
loop_
_entity_poly.entity_id
_entity_poly.type
_entity_poly.pdbx_seq_one_letter_code
_entity_poly.pdbx_strand_id
1 'polypeptide(L)'
;MGEFNSDDHCVYYCGQESLRINEVAPIVNKRIQKISVLRRNLKNDRMISVHFQGKPFNVTAIQVYAPTSNAEEAEVEQFYEDLQDLLGLTPQTDIPFVIGDWNAKVGSQETPGVRGKYDLGVQNEAGQRLIEFCQENALVIANTLFQQHKRRLYTWTSPDGQYQNQTDYILCSQR
;
A
#
# COMPACT_ATOMS: atom_id res chain seq x y z
N MET A 1 4.57 17.85 -4.13
CA MET A 1 5.50 16.87 -3.54
C MET A 1 6.60 17.58 -2.80
N GLY A 2 6.95 17.15 -1.61
CA GLY A 2 7.97 17.77 -0.77
C GLY A 2 8.50 16.84 0.30
N GLU A 3 9.41 17.40 1.09
CA GLU A 3 9.92 16.78 2.29
C GLU A 3 10.06 17.82 3.39
N PHE A 4 9.84 17.44 4.62
CA PHE A 4 10.18 18.26 5.78
C PHE A 4 10.68 17.39 6.93
N ASN A 5 11.48 18.02 7.79
CA ASN A 5 12.03 17.38 8.97
C ASN A 5 11.21 17.75 10.20
N SER A 6 10.87 16.73 10.99
CA SER A 6 10.25 16.89 12.30
C SER A 6 11.04 16.06 13.31
N ASP A 7 11.62 16.71 14.32
CA ASP A 7 12.43 16.09 15.36
C ASP A 7 13.31 14.92 14.85
N ASP A 8 12.96 13.69 15.22
CA ASP A 8 13.70 12.48 14.84
C ASP A 8 13.21 11.84 13.52
N HIS A 9 12.34 12.51 12.76
CA HIS A 9 11.72 11.95 11.55
C HIS A 9 11.89 12.86 10.34
N CYS A 10 11.94 12.23 9.17
CA CYS A 10 11.77 12.84 7.86
C CYS A 10 10.40 12.44 7.31
N VAL A 11 9.62 13.42 6.89
CA VAL A 11 8.31 13.19 6.25
C VAL A 11 8.46 13.50 4.77
N TYR A 12 8.18 12.49 3.94
CA TYR A 12 8.11 12.64 2.49
C TYR A 12 6.64 12.65 2.11
N TYR A 13 6.21 13.54 1.24
CA TYR A 13 4.79 13.61 0.87
C TYR A 13 4.60 13.87 -0.62
N CYS A 14 3.55 13.31 -1.17
CA CYS A 14 2.99 13.68 -2.45
C CYS A 14 1.48 13.93 -2.31
N GLY A 15 0.95 14.83 -3.14
CA GLY A 15 -0.44 15.25 -3.11
C GLY A 15 -0.65 16.48 -3.98
N GLN A 16 -1.90 16.85 -4.19
CA GLN A 16 -2.28 18.03 -4.97
C GLN A 16 -2.22 19.30 -4.11
N GLU A 17 -1.52 20.33 -4.58
CA GLU A 17 -1.38 21.61 -3.84
C GLU A 17 -2.72 22.33 -3.60
N SER A 18 -3.73 22.09 -4.43
CA SER A 18 -4.99 22.86 -4.43
C SER A 18 -6.15 22.23 -3.68
N LEU A 19 -6.20 20.89 -3.51
CA LEU A 19 -7.40 20.22 -2.99
C LEU A 19 -7.16 19.39 -1.73
N ARG A 20 -5.93 19.15 -1.31
CA ARG A 20 -5.54 18.27 -0.17
C ARG A 20 -6.26 16.91 -0.18
N ILE A 21 -6.46 16.37 -1.37
CA ILE A 21 -7.12 15.09 -1.62
C ILE A 21 -6.03 14.12 -2.10
N ASN A 22 -6.11 12.85 -1.69
CA ASN A 22 -5.22 11.78 -2.10
C ASN A 22 -3.74 11.92 -1.68
N GLU A 23 -3.49 12.54 -0.53
CA GLU A 23 -2.14 12.70 -0.02
C GLU A 23 -1.61 11.41 0.62
N VAL A 24 -0.39 11.02 0.26
CA VAL A 24 0.36 9.95 0.93
C VAL A 24 1.68 10.49 1.46
N ALA A 25 2.05 10.08 2.67
CA ALA A 25 3.23 10.61 3.34
C ALA A 25 3.92 9.55 4.21
N PRO A 26 4.94 8.84 3.70
CA PRO A 26 5.78 8.02 4.55
C PRO A 26 6.58 8.87 5.55
N ILE A 27 6.56 8.44 6.81
CA ILE A 27 7.33 9.04 7.89
C ILE A 27 8.48 8.11 8.22
N VAL A 28 9.69 8.60 8.07
CA VAL A 28 10.90 7.79 8.23
C VAL A 28 11.75 8.31 9.38
N ASN A 29 12.15 7.41 10.28
CA ASN A 29 13.03 7.78 11.39
C ASN A 29 14.43 8.11 10.88
N LYS A 30 15.01 9.24 11.33
CA LYS A 30 16.35 9.72 10.94
C LYS A 30 17.51 8.78 11.29
N ARG A 31 17.28 7.78 12.15
CA ARG A 31 18.28 6.74 12.44
C ARG A 31 18.53 5.80 11.26
N ILE A 32 17.64 5.80 10.26
CA ILE A 32 17.84 5.07 9.01
C ILE A 32 18.81 5.87 8.15
N GLN A 33 20.06 5.40 8.05
CA GLN A 33 21.19 6.19 7.55
C GLN A 33 21.25 6.36 6.02
N LYS A 34 20.57 5.52 5.25
CA LYS A 34 20.64 5.57 3.79
C LYS A 34 19.27 5.38 3.18
N ILE A 35 18.68 6.49 2.81
CA ILE A 35 17.39 6.55 2.15
C ILE A 35 17.58 7.27 0.83
N SER A 36 17.07 6.71 -0.24
CA SER A 36 16.82 7.44 -1.47
C SER A 36 15.32 7.40 -1.80
N VAL A 37 14.74 8.55 -2.01
CA VAL A 37 13.35 8.62 -2.45
C VAL A 37 13.34 8.49 -3.97
N LEU A 38 12.85 7.35 -4.45
CA LEU A 38 12.62 7.14 -5.88
C LEU A 38 11.30 7.82 -6.24
N ARG A 39 11.43 9.02 -6.78
CA ARG A 39 10.29 9.80 -7.26
C ARG A 39 10.01 9.45 -8.70
N ARG A 40 9.00 8.67 -8.96
CA ARG A 40 8.37 8.58 -10.28
C ARG A 40 6.86 8.49 -10.10
N ASN A 41 6.20 9.53 -10.29
CA ASN A 41 5.11 9.80 -11.21
C ASN A 41 4.55 11.20 -10.96
N LEU A 42 4.79 12.10 -11.86
CA LEU A 42 4.21 13.44 -11.88
C LEU A 42 2.71 13.43 -12.23
N LYS A 43 2.13 12.25 -12.45
CA LYS A 43 0.73 12.11 -12.84
C LYS A 43 -0.18 11.52 -11.77
N ASN A 44 0.39 10.87 -10.74
CA ASN A 44 -0.40 10.18 -9.72
C ASN A 44 0.00 10.62 -8.31
N ASP A 45 -0.89 11.36 -7.66
CA ASP A 45 -0.70 11.89 -6.30
C ASP A 45 -0.94 10.83 -5.22
N ARG A 46 -1.29 9.60 -5.61
CA ARG A 46 -1.72 8.51 -4.73
C ARG A 46 -0.59 7.56 -4.32
N MET A 47 0.64 7.76 -4.81
CA MET A 47 1.75 6.83 -4.56
C MET A 47 3.07 7.53 -4.35
N ILE A 48 3.87 6.98 -3.43
CA ILE A 48 5.25 7.41 -3.22
C ILE A 48 6.12 6.19 -2.93
N SER A 49 7.29 6.12 -3.57
CA SER A 49 8.26 5.05 -3.36
C SER A 49 9.49 5.57 -2.63
N VAL A 50 9.92 4.84 -1.60
CA VAL A 50 11.11 5.12 -0.80
C VAL A 50 12.00 3.89 -0.78
N HIS A 51 13.24 4.06 -1.19
CA HIS A 51 14.24 3.01 -1.17
C HIS A 51 15.10 3.12 0.09
N PHE A 52 15.24 2.01 0.80
CA PHE A 52 16.07 1.86 1.99
C PHE A 52 17.23 0.92 1.70
N GLN A 53 18.44 1.41 1.91
CA GLN A 53 19.62 0.55 1.84
C GLN A 53 19.79 -0.21 3.16
N GLY A 54 19.75 -1.53 3.11
CA GLY A 54 19.81 -2.42 4.27
C GLY A 54 20.82 -3.55 4.12
N LYS A 55 20.96 -4.33 5.19
CA LYS A 55 21.72 -5.59 5.21
C LYS A 55 20.86 -6.66 5.87
N PRO A 56 20.72 -7.87 5.32
CA PRO A 56 21.36 -8.37 4.09
C PRO A 56 20.70 -7.90 2.79
N PHE A 57 19.49 -7.29 2.85
CA PHE A 57 18.72 -6.88 1.68
C PHE A 57 18.35 -5.41 1.76
N ASN A 58 18.23 -4.78 0.60
CA ASN A 58 17.56 -3.49 0.48
C ASN A 58 16.05 -3.68 0.51
N VAL A 59 15.35 -2.60 0.83
CA VAL A 59 13.88 -2.57 0.85
C VAL A 59 13.40 -1.39 0.04
N THR A 60 12.45 -1.62 -0.85
CA THR A 60 11.69 -0.57 -1.50
C THR A 60 10.27 -0.57 -0.92
N ALA A 61 9.92 0.48 -0.19
CA ALA A 61 8.58 0.69 0.34
C ALA A 61 7.81 1.63 -0.59
N ILE A 62 6.67 1.16 -1.09
CA ILE A 62 5.72 1.93 -1.90
C ILE A 62 4.50 2.17 -1.02
N GLN A 63 4.23 3.42 -0.69
CA GLN A 63 3.00 3.78 0.01
C GLN A 63 1.95 4.20 -1.00
N VAL A 64 0.72 3.68 -0.84
CA VAL A 64 -0.39 3.89 -1.76
C VAL A 64 -1.65 4.33 -1.03
N TYR A 65 -2.51 5.05 -1.75
CA TYR A 65 -3.89 5.34 -1.41
C TYR A 65 -4.76 5.02 -2.62
N ALA A 66 -5.37 3.84 -2.64
CA ALA A 66 -6.15 3.37 -3.79
C ALA A 66 -7.44 4.19 -4.00
N PRO A 67 -7.97 4.25 -5.22
CA PRO A 67 -9.27 4.82 -5.50
C PRO A 67 -10.37 4.20 -4.63
N THR A 68 -11.36 4.99 -4.26
CA THR A 68 -12.51 4.52 -3.49
C THR A 68 -13.47 3.72 -4.36
N SER A 69 -14.42 3.00 -3.76
CA SER A 69 -15.43 2.22 -4.48
C SER A 69 -16.34 3.03 -5.42
N ASN A 70 -16.30 4.37 -5.33
CA ASN A 70 -17.08 5.26 -6.18
C ASN A 70 -16.25 5.87 -7.32
N ALA A 71 -14.98 5.50 -7.44
CA ALA A 71 -14.11 5.96 -8.52
C ALA A 71 -14.54 5.37 -9.87
N GLU A 72 -14.26 6.09 -10.94
CA GLU A 72 -14.48 5.59 -12.30
C GLU A 72 -13.48 4.45 -12.62
N GLU A 73 -13.90 3.48 -13.43
CA GLU A 73 -13.08 2.32 -13.81
C GLU A 73 -11.73 2.76 -14.42
N ALA A 74 -11.73 3.79 -15.24
CA ALA A 74 -10.51 4.34 -15.83
C ALA A 74 -9.51 4.87 -14.77
N GLU A 75 -10.00 5.42 -13.65
CA GLU A 75 -9.13 5.85 -12.54
C GLU A 75 -8.53 4.66 -11.82
N VAL A 76 -9.31 3.59 -11.64
CA VAL A 76 -8.86 2.34 -11.02
C VAL A 76 -7.81 1.65 -11.90
N GLU A 77 -8.06 1.56 -13.21
CA GLU A 77 -7.09 0.97 -14.16
C GLU A 77 -5.78 1.75 -14.15
N GLN A 78 -5.84 3.08 -14.26
CA GLN A 78 -4.65 3.93 -14.23
C GLN A 78 -3.86 3.78 -12.93
N PHE A 79 -4.54 3.62 -11.79
CA PHE A 79 -3.89 3.37 -10.50
C PHE A 79 -3.06 2.07 -10.53
N TYR A 80 -3.62 0.97 -11.03
CA TYR A 80 -2.90 -0.31 -11.09
C TYR A 80 -1.79 -0.31 -12.13
N GLU A 81 -1.96 0.36 -13.28
CA GLU A 81 -0.90 0.58 -14.26
C GLU A 81 0.28 1.36 -13.67
N ASP A 82 0.00 2.48 -12.98
CA ASP A 82 1.03 3.27 -12.32
C ASP A 82 1.76 2.48 -11.22
N LEU A 83 1.05 1.64 -10.47
CA LEU A 83 1.64 0.77 -9.47
C LEU A 83 2.51 -0.32 -10.10
N GLN A 84 2.07 -0.89 -11.23
CA GLN A 84 2.84 -1.85 -12.00
C GLN A 84 4.16 -1.24 -12.49
N ASP A 85 4.11 -0.02 -12.98
CA ASP A 85 5.29 0.74 -13.42
C ASP A 85 6.26 0.98 -12.25
N LEU A 86 5.76 1.37 -11.07
CA LEU A 86 6.58 1.55 -9.87
C LEU A 86 7.24 0.25 -9.41
N LEU A 87 6.52 -0.86 -9.45
CA LEU A 87 7.07 -2.18 -9.14
C LEU A 87 8.16 -2.58 -10.14
N GLY A 88 7.94 -2.32 -11.43
CA GLY A 88 8.93 -2.55 -12.49
C GLY A 88 10.22 -1.74 -12.34
N LEU A 89 10.16 -0.60 -11.66
CA LEU A 89 11.31 0.24 -11.34
C LEU A 89 12.06 -0.19 -10.08
N THR A 90 11.47 -1.07 -9.28
CA THR A 90 12.11 -1.59 -8.06
C THR A 90 13.30 -2.46 -8.45
N PRO A 91 14.50 -2.20 -7.93
CA PRO A 91 15.66 -3.04 -8.20
C PRO A 91 15.39 -4.51 -7.85
N GLN A 92 15.84 -5.43 -8.69
CA GLN A 92 15.64 -6.88 -8.45
C GLN A 92 16.30 -7.41 -7.16
N THR A 93 17.26 -6.66 -6.63
CA THR A 93 17.95 -6.94 -5.36
C THR A 93 17.17 -6.51 -4.13
N ASP A 94 16.10 -5.76 -4.32
CA ASP A 94 15.29 -5.20 -3.25
C ASP A 94 14.09 -6.09 -2.94
N ILE A 95 13.65 -6.01 -1.69
CA ILE A 95 12.37 -6.58 -1.28
C ILE A 95 11.31 -5.47 -1.37
N PRO A 96 10.33 -5.58 -2.28
CA PRO A 96 9.24 -4.63 -2.38
C PRO A 96 8.23 -4.85 -1.25
N PHE A 97 7.82 -3.76 -0.61
CA PHE A 97 6.63 -3.67 0.24
C PHE A 97 5.72 -2.61 -0.32
N VAL A 98 4.46 -2.96 -0.59
CA VAL A 98 3.43 -2.00 -0.95
C VAL A 98 2.46 -1.89 0.22
N ILE A 99 2.35 -0.70 0.80
CA ILE A 99 1.65 -0.46 2.07
C ILE A 99 0.66 0.68 1.88
N GLY A 100 -0.55 0.54 2.35
CA GLY A 100 -1.50 1.65 2.34
C GLY A 100 -2.95 1.25 2.49
N ASP A 101 -3.82 2.25 2.33
CA ASP A 101 -5.27 2.05 2.25
C ASP A 101 -5.64 1.68 0.81
N TRP A 102 -6.17 0.48 0.66
CA TRP A 102 -6.54 -0.09 -0.63
C TRP A 102 -8.02 0.13 -0.97
N ASN A 103 -8.79 0.71 -0.05
CA ASN A 103 -10.24 0.86 -0.19
C ASN A 103 -10.94 -0.45 -0.64
N ALA A 104 -10.35 -1.58 -0.29
CA ALA A 104 -10.70 -2.93 -0.75
C ALA A 104 -10.98 -3.84 0.45
N LYS A 105 -11.79 -4.88 0.24
CA LYS A 105 -12.00 -5.96 1.20
C LYS A 105 -11.63 -7.27 0.52
N VAL A 106 -10.56 -7.91 0.97
CA VAL A 106 -10.12 -9.17 0.36
C VAL A 106 -10.84 -10.39 0.94
N GLY A 107 -11.45 -10.27 2.12
CA GLY A 107 -12.22 -11.35 2.75
C GLY A 107 -11.37 -12.51 3.28
N SER A 108 -12.02 -13.42 4.02
CA SER A 108 -11.36 -14.51 4.74
C SER A 108 -11.21 -15.81 3.95
N GLN A 109 -11.58 -15.84 2.67
CA GLN A 109 -11.38 -17.01 1.82
C GLN A 109 -9.90 -17.10 1.41
N GLU A 110 -9.23 -18.19 1.77
CA GLU A 110 -7.83 -18.40 1.43
C GLU A 110 -7.63 -18.53 -0.09
N THR A 111 -6.57 -17.86 -0.58
CA THR A 111 -6.06 -18.02 -1.95
C THR A 111 -4.58 -18.38 -1.83
N PRO A 112 -4.20 -19.66 -2.07
CA PRO A 112 -2.84 -20.13 -1.87
C PRO A 112 -1.80 -19.25 -2.57
N GLY A 113 -0.76 -18.87 -1.83
CA GLY A 113 0.32 -18.01 -2.35
C GLY A 113 -0.01 -16.53 -2.44
N VAL A 114 -1.26 -16.09 -2.24
CA VAL A 114 -1.67 -14.69 -2.37
C VAL A 114 -2.20 -14.12 -1.07
N ARG A 115 -3.17 -14.78 -0.47
CA ARG A 115 -3.76 -14.35 0.81
C ARG A 115 -4.06 -15.53 1.73
N GLY A 116 -3.95 -15.30 3.02
CA GLY A 116 -4.38 -16.21 4.05
C GLY A 116 -5.86 -16.02 4.43
N LYS A 117 -6.26 -16.69 5.50
CA LYS A 117 -7.65 -16.73 6.00
C LYS A 117 -7.94 -15.71 7.11
N TYR A 118 -6.95 -14.92 7.52
CA TYR A 118 -7.07 -14.04 8.68
C TYR A 118 -7.38 -12.60 8.27
N ASP A 119 -8.52 -12.43 7.60
CA ASP A 119 -9.10 -11.13 7.24
C ASP A 119 -10.58 -11.07 7.66
N LEU A 120 -11.22 -9.94 7.46
CA LEU A 120 -12.59 -9.66 7.88
C LEU A 120 -13.57 -9.68 6.70
N GLY A 121 -14.75 -10.25 6.98
CA GLY A 121 -15.93 -10.10 6.13
C GLY A 121 -15.86 -10.82 4.80
N VAL A 122 -16.54 -10.24 3.83
CA VAL A 122 -16.73 -10.80 2.49
C VAL A 122 -15.96 -9.91 1.50
N GLN A 123 -15.31 -10.54 0.54
CA GLN A 123 -14.62 -9.90 -0.56
C GLN A 123 -15.56 -9.01 -1.38
N ASN A 124 -15.09 -7.83 -1.78
CA ASN A 124 -15.77 -6.96 -2.73
C ASN A 124 -14.99 -6.89 -4.07
N GLU A 125 -15.52 -6.16 -5.06
CA GLU A 125 -14.90 -6.03 -6.39
C GLU A 125 -13.48 -5.44 -6.32
N ALA A 126 -13.26 -4.40 -5.52
CA ALA A 126 -11.92 -3.85 -5.30
C ALA A 126 -10.96 -4.87 -4.66
N GLY A 127 -11.47 -5.71 -3.75
CA GLY A 127 -10.71 -6.82 -3.16
C GLY A 127 -10.36 -7.91 -4.17
N GLN A 128 -11.26 -8.21 -5.09
CA GLN A 128 -10.99 -9.14 -6.19
C GLN A 128 -9.87 -8.59 -7.08
N ARG A 129 -9.95 -7.32 -7.47
CA ARG A 129 -8.93 -6.66 -8.29
C ARG A 129 -7.55 -6.65 -7.61
N LEU A 130 -7.52 -6.38 -6.31
CA LEU A 130 -6.28 -6.43 -5.52
C LEU A 130 -5.65 -7.84 -5.51
N ILE A 131 -6.48 -8.89 -5.37
CA ILE A 131 -6.01 -10.27 -5.38
C ILE A 131 -5.43 -10.64 -6.76
N GLU A 132 -6.12 -10.27 -7.84
CA GLU A 132 -5.67 -10.49 -9.21
C GLU A 132 -4.32 -9.80 -9.46
N PHE A 133 -4.20 -8.53 -9.06
CA PHE A 133 -2.94 -7.80 -9.13
C PHE A 133 -1.82 -8.49 -8.35
N CYS A 134 -2.10 -9.01 -7.15
CA CYS A 134 -1.12 -9.76 -6.37
C CYS A 134 -0.70 -11.07 -7.06
N GLN A 135 -1.64 -11.77 -7.72
CA GLN A 135 -1.34 -13.00 -8.49
C GLN A 135 -0.41 -12.71 -9.67
N GLU A 136 -0.71 -11.67 -10.44
CA GLU A 136 0.06 -11.27 -11.62
C GLU A 136 1.49 -10.84 -11.27
N ASN A 137 1.67 -10.25 -10.08
CA ASN A 137 2.95 -9.69 -9.63
C ASN A 137 3.71 -10.54 -8.62
N ALA A 138 3.29 -11.77 -8.37
CA ALA A 138 3.88 -12.67 -7.37
C ALA A 138 4.02 -11.99 -5.98
N LEU A 139 2.96 -11.27 -5.58
CA LEU A 139 2.84 -10.62 -4.27
C LEU A 139 1.92 -11.42 -3.35
N VAL A 140 2.11 -11.26 -2.06
CA VAL A 140 1.24 -11.82 -1.02
C VAL A 140 0.72 -10.70 -0.12
N ILE A 141 -0.55 -10.81 0.28
CA ILE A 141 -1.20 -9.90 1.23
C ILE A 141 -0.81 -10.34 2.65
N ALA A 142 0.30 -9.80 3.15
CA ALA A 142 1.03 -10.32 4.29
C ALA A 142 0.22 -10.34 5.59
N ASN A 143 -0.56 -9.29 5.86
CA ASN A 143 -1.34 -9.21 7.11
C ASN A 143 -2.51 -10.20 7.18
N THR A 144 -2.89 -10.83 6.07
CA THR A 144 -3.90 -11.92 6.07
C THR A 144 -3.33 -13.28 6.45
N LEU A 145 -1.99 -13.42 6.50
CA LEU A 145 -1.31 -14.69 6.81
C LEU A 145 -1.24 -14.97 8.32
N PHE A 146 -1.37 -13.94 9.15
CA PHE A 146 -1.13 -14.04 10.59
C PHE A 146 -2.42 -13.85 11.38
N GLN A 147 -2.70 -14.80 12.28
CA GLN A 147 -3.83 -14.67 13.17
C GLN A 147 -3.63 -13.49 14.13
N GLN A 148 -4.58 -12.56 14.12
CA GLN A 148 -4.63 -11.42 15.02
C GLN A 148 -5.94 -11.41 15.80
N HIS A 149 -5.94 -10.75 16.95
CA HIS A 149 -7.18 -10.52 17.68
C HIS A 149 -8.09 -9.61 16.82
N LYS A 150 -9.37 -9.95 16.70
CA LYS A 150 -10.35 -9.28 15.82
C LYS A 150 -10.31 -7.74 15.91
N ARG A 151 -10.16 -7.20 17.13
CA ARG A 151 -10.06 -5.74 17.37
C ARG A 151 -8.83 -5.06 16.74
N ARG A 152 -7.82 -5.82 16.30
CA ARG A 152 -6.62 -5.32 15.64
C ARG A 152 -6.70 -5.39 14.13
N LEU A 153 -7.72 -6.04 13.60
CA LEU A 153 -7.93 -6.17 12.16
C LEU A 153 -8.67 -4.96 11.57
N TYR A 154 -9.46 -4.25 12.40
CA TYR A 154 -10.16 -3.07 11.91
C TYR A 154 -9.18 -1.92 11.68
N THR A 155 -9.13 -1.41 10.46
CA THR A 155 -8.34 -0.25 10.09
C THR A 155 -9.22 0.94 9.72
N TRP A 156 -10.48 0.68 9.42
CA TRP A 156 -11.49 1.69 9.13
C TRP A 156 -12.77 1.47 9.93
N THR A 157 -13.37 2.57 10.40
CA THR A 157 -14.68 2.57 11.07
C THR A 157 -15.54 3.66 10.45
N SER A 158 -16.80 3.32 10.14
CA SER A 158 -17.76 4.28 9.58
C SER A 158 -17.99 5.47 10.54
N PRO A 159 -18.33 6.66 10.04
CA PRO A 159 -18.55 7.84 10.86
C PRO A 159 -19.64 7.66 11.94
N ASP A 160 -20.63 6.79 11.70
CA ASP A 160 -21.68 6.41 12.65
C ASP A 160 -21.26 5.28 13.61
N GLY A 161 -20.04 4.72 13.45
CA GLY A 161 -19.50 3.64 14.26
C GLY A 161 -20.12 2.25 14.03
N GLN A 162 -21.04 2.11 13.08
CA GLN A 162 -21.79 0.85 12.88
C GLN A 162 -21.01 -0.19 12.08
N TYR A 163 -20.11 0.25 11.20
CA TYR A 163 -19.35 -0.64 10.33
C TYR A 163 -17.86 -0.51 10.61
N GLN A 164 -17.20 -1.66 10.66
CA GLN A 164 -15.76 -1.77 10.83
C GLN A 164 -15.18 -2.70 9.77
N ASN A 165 -14.19 -2.23 9.03
CA ASN A 165 -13.56 -2.97 7.95
C ASN A 165 -12.03 -2.95 8.09
N GLN A 166 -11.39 -3.91 7.44
CA GLN A 166 -9.98 -3.86 7.12
C GLN A 166 -9.86 -3.44 5.67
N THR A 167 -9.16 -2.34 5.42
CA THR A 167 -8.91 -1.76 4.10
C THR A 167 -7.45 -1.46 3.85
N ASP A 168 -6.64 -1.52 4.93
CA ASP A 168 -5.20 -1.32 4.85
C ASP A 168 -4.49 -2.67 4.78
N TYR A 169 -3.70 -2.84 3.74
CA TYR A 169 -2.93 -4.06 3.53
C TYR A 169 -1.47 -3.78 3.26
N ILE A 170 -0.66 -4.78 3.58
CA ILE A 170 0.77 -4.83 3.28
C ILE A 170 0.97 -5.93 2.25
N LEU A 171 1.44 -5.56 1.07
CA LEU A 171 1.86 -6.52 0.06
C LEU A 171 3.38 -6.67 0.11
N CYS A 172 3.86 -7.88 -0.08
CA CYS A 172 5.29 -8.14 -0.24
C CYS A 172 5.51 -9.28 -1.24
N SER A 173 6.74 -9.40 -1.74
CA SER A 173 7.07 -10.50 -2.65
C SER A 173 6.99 -11.85 -1.96
N GLN A 174 6.65 -12.89 -2.73
CA GLN A 174 6.60 -14.29 -2.26
C GLN A 174 7.99 -14.93 -2.06
N ARG A 175 9.08 -14.18 -2.24
CA ARG A 175 10.46 -14.68 -2.17
C ARG A 175 10.94 -14.85 -0.75
#